data_5e93a09a64587ab4a179e78f604a7431
#
_entry.id   5e93a09a64587ab4a179e78f604a7431
#
_cell.length_a   1.000
_cell.length_b   1.000
_cell.length_c   1.000
_cell.angle_alpha   90.00
_cell.angle_beta   90.00
_cell.angle_gamma   90.00
#
_symmetry.space_group_name_H-M   'P 1'
#
loop_
_entity.id
_entity.type
_entity.pdbx_description
1 polymer ?
#
loop_
_entity_poly.entity_id
_entity_poly.type
_entity_poly.pdbx_seq_one_letter_code
_entity_poly.pdbx_strand_id
1 'polypeptide(L)'
;MFIIYDFTRLDQRRNLPTPSGVDRVDLYYILFLLKTYSKIIFVRGYGGYLKTYPTQSALEILRKIAKNWAEIDNISYNIDKNDFINTKIDVERILKNNIQYTYFNLAHSLLIGRYTIAKFAIKENIKMIYFCHDIIPILYPEYTADGKIAFEQHSCMMKLMLWSADLILTTSQAVKQDILNYSKEISVNPPKVIAKEIGAEENFLKARWSKQDSHKHFIYVGTFEPRKNHILLFLAWKKLYSILQEHTPMLYIIGKKGWLIDWLDRYFEVEANVSRFVKRLENIQDSQLEKLMLESYATLNPSYTEGWGMPVAESVSMGIPTICSDIPAYHESSQECAIFLSPFNVDIWVDTILDVLKDRAIFPDYAYKIPTWKEYFAEIDEVLNKNYFLREKKQYIRYYYDNIQDFKKKKISIKNILKFKFTNFKIRSIE
;
A
#
# COMPACT_ATOMS: atom_id res chain seq x y z
N MET A 1 13.79 16.64 15.69
CA MET A 1 14.22 15.67 14.63
C MET A 1 14.28 16.38 13.31
N PHE A 2 15.34 16.18 12.51
CA PHE A 2 15.44 16.68 11.14
C PHE A 2 15.00 15.57 10.17
N ILE A 3 13.99 15.83 9.37
CA ILE A 3 13.41 14.84 8.48
C ILE A 3 13.89 15.03 7.05
N ILE A 4 14.22 13.94 6.39
CA ILE A 4 14.42 13.84 4.95
C ILE A 4 13.29 13.00 4.41
N TYR A 5 12.36 13.61 3.68
CA TYR A 5 11.15 12.95 3.18
C TYR A 5 11.23 12.66 1.68
N ASP A 6 11.12 11.39 1.29
CA ASP A 6 11.12 11.01 -0.13
C ASP A 6 9.76 11.31 -0.79
N PHE A 7 9.69 12.46 -1.43
CA PHE A 7 8.50 12.99 -2.09
C PHE A 7 8.29 12.43 -3.51
N THR A 8 9.08 11.45 -3.93
CA THR A 8 9.10 10.98 -5.32
C THR A 8 7.74 10.48 -5.78
N ARG A 9 7.07 9.66 -4.98
CA ARG A 9 5.77 9.07 -5.35
C ARG A 9 4.66 10.11 -5.42
N LEU A 10 4.52 10.93 -4.41
CA LEU A 10 3.46 11.95 -4.37
C LEU A 10 3.59 12.93 -5.54
N ASP A 11 4.83 13.34 -5.88
CA ASP A 11 5.06 14.18 -7.05
C ASP A 11 4.70 13.48 -8.37
N GLN A 12 5.02 12.20 -8.53
CA GLN A 12 4.65 11.43 -9.73
C GLN A 12 3.16 11.23 -9.88
N ARG A 13 2.44 11.12 -8.76
CA ARG A 13 1.00 10.83 -8.70
C ARG A 13 0.11 12.08 -8.61
N ARG A 14 0.68 13.27 -8.50
CA ARG A 14 0.00 14.55 -8.24
C ARG A 14 -1.17 14.91 -9.17
N ASN A 15 -1.26 14.28 -10.34
CA ASN A 15 -2.32 14.54 -11.32
C ASN A 15 -3.38 13.43 -11.38
N LEU A 16 -3.28 12.41 -10.53
CA LEU A 16 -4.31 11.37 -10.47
C LEU A 16 -5.54 11.90 -9.73
N PRO A 17 -6.75 11.59 -10.22
CA PRO A 17 -7.98 12.07 -9.61
C PRO A 17 -8.25 11.43 -8.25
N THR A 18 -7.86 10.17 -8.05
CA THR A 18 -8.06 9.42 -6.82
C THR A 18 -6.80 8.65 -6.41
N PRO A 19 -6.52 8.50 -5.10
CA PRO A 19 -5.33 7.78 -4.60
C PRO A 19 -5.51 6.26 -4.70
N SER A 20 -4.40 5.54 -4.54
CA SER A 20 -4.40 4.14 -4.10
C SER A 20 -4.20 4.09 -2.59
N GLY A 21 -4.34 2.90 -1.96
CA GLY A 21 -4.04 2.74 -0.52
C GLY A 21 -2.62 3.17 -0.15
N VAL A 22 -1.64 2.86 -1.01
CA VAL A 22 -0.24 3.30 -0.84
C VAL A 22 -0.13 4.84 -0.88
N ASP A 23 -0.87 5.49 -1.78
CA ASP A 23 -0.85 6.95 -1.92
C ASP A 23 -1.50 7.62 -0.69
N ARG A 24 -2.54 7.01 -0.10
CA ARG A 24 -3.18 7.50 1.14
C ARG A 24 -2.20 7.44 2.31
N VAL A 25 -1.56 6.32 2.53
CA VAL A 25 -0.56 6.17 3.61
C VAL A 25 0.54 7.22 3.45
N ASP A 26 1.11 7.38 2.25
CA ASP A 26 2.16 8.35 1.96
C ASP A 26 1.69 9.80 2.24
N LEU A 27 0.47 10.16 1.82
CA LEU A 27 -0.12 11.48 2.07
C LEU A 27 -0.33 11.74 3.58
N TYR A 28 -0.97 10.81 4.30
CA TYR A 28 -1.26 11.04 5.72
C TYR A 28 0.01 11.11 6.58
N TYR A 29 1.03 10.32 6.25
CA TYR A 29 2.33 10.44 6.91
C TYR A 29 2.97 11.80 6.73
N ILE A 30 3.03 12.33 5.50
CA ILE A 30 3.63 13.66 5.32
C ILE A 30 2.81 14.76 5.99
N LEU A 31 1.46 14.66 5.99
CA LEU A 31 0.62 15.63 6.71
C LEU A 31 0.89 15.59 8.23
N PHE A 32 1.02 14.40 8.81
CA PHE A 32 1.42 14.23 10.20
C PHE A 32 2.81 14.83 10.48
N LEU A 33 3.80 14.50 9.67
CA LEU A 33 5.17 14.98 9.84
C LEU A 33 5.25 16.50 9.73
N LEU A 34 4.53 17.12 8.79
CA LEU A 34 4.44 18.56 8.62
C LEU A 34 3.85 19.27 9.83
N LYS A 35 2.85 18.67 10.47
CA LYS A 35 2.20 19.21 11.68
C LYS A 35 3.11 19.08 12.90
N THR A 36 3.89 17.99 12.98
CA THR A 36 4.65 17.62 14.19
C THR A 36 6.05 18.22 14.19
N TYR A 37 6.72 18.29 13.03
CA TYR A 37 8.13 18.66 12.93
C TYR A 37 8.36 19.92 12.10
N SER A 38 9.29 20.77 12.57
CA SER A 38 9.62 22.05 11.90
C SER A 38 10.76 21.95 10.88
N LYS A 39 11.53 20.86 10.89
CA LYS A 39 12.70 20.71 10.00
C LYS A 39 12.50 19.53 9.06
N ILE A 40 11.95 19.82 7.86
CA ILE A 40 11.67 18.82 6.83
C ILE A 40 12.33 19.22 5.52
N ILE A 41 13.10 18.31 4.98
CA ILE A 41 13.76 18.40 3.67
C ILE A 41 13.04 17.45 2.73
N PHE A 42 12.34 17.99 1.73
CA PHE A 42 11.77 17.17 0.67
C PHE A 42 12.85 16.75 -0.30
N VAL A 43 12.87 15.47 -0.67
CA VAL A 43 13.80 14.95 -1.67
C VAL A 43 13.06 14.16 -2.75
N ARG A 44 13.65 14.11 -3.94
CA ARG A 44 13.13 13.33 -5.07
C ARG A 44 14.27 12.57 -5.75
N GLY A 45 13.95 11.37 -6.26
CA GLY A 45 14.88 10.54 -7.01
C GLY A 45 15.06 11.00 -8.45
N TYR A 46 16.31 11.13 -8.87
CA TYR A 46 16.74 11.44 -10.24
C TYR A 46 17.92 10.54 -10.63
N GLY A 47 17.71 9.60 -11.55
CA GLY A 47 18.78 8.76 -12.10
C GLY A 47 19.67 8.06 -11.05
N GLY A 48 19.09 7.56 -9.96
CA GLY A 48 19.82 6.91 -8.86
C GLY A 48 20.29 7.84 -7.73
N TYR A 49 20.14 9.16 -7.88
CA TYR A 49 20.48 10.16 -6.86
C TYR A 49 19.21 10.74 -6.22
N LEU A 50 19.33 11.18 -4.98
CA LEU A 50 18.33 12.02 -4.32
C LEU A 50 18.78 13.48 -4.42
N LYS A 51 17.88 14.31 -4.94
CA LYS A 51 18.04 15.77 -4.93
C LYS A 51 16.97 16.39 -4.05
N THR A 52 17.29 17.54 -3.49
CA THR A 52 16.29 18.35 -2.79
C THR A 52 15.17 18.72 -3.74
N TYR A 53 13.96 18.80 -3.21
CA TYR A 53 12.78 19.27 -3.91
C TYR A 53 12.34 20.60 -3.29
N PRO A 54 12.02 21.65 -4.09
CA PRO A 54 11.65 22.95 -3.55
C PRO A 54 10.48 22.85 -2.59
N THR A 55 10.65 23.34 -1.37
CA THR A 55 9.66 23.21 -0.29
C THR A 55 8.32 23.82 -0.67
N GLN A 56 8.32 25.02 -1.26
CA GLN A 56 7.11 25.68 -1.71
C GLN A 56 6.34 24.84 -2.73
N SER A 57 7.03 24.28 -3.72
CA SER A 57 6.43 23.43 -4.76
C SER A 57 5.87 22.12 -4.16
N ALA A 58 6.54 21.54 -3.16
CA ALA A 58 6.04 20.37 -2.45
C ALA A 58 4.72 20.68 -1.71
N LEU A 59 4.68 21.80 -0.99
CA LEU A 59 3.49 22.24 -0.26
C LEU A 59 2.31 22.54 -1.19
N GLU A 60 2.56 23.15 -2.36
CA GLU A 60 1.51 23.39 -3.37
C GLU A 60 0.93 22.08 -3.92
N ILE A 61 1.78 21.11 -4.22
CA ILE A 61 1.34 19.78 -4.64
C ILE A 61 0.54 19.10 -3.52
N LEU A 62 1.03 19.15 -2.29
CA LEU A 62 0.34 18.56 -1.14
C LEU A 62 -1.04 19.16 -0.92
N ARG A 63 -1.22 20.48 -1.02
CA ARG A 63 -2.55 21.12 -0.95
C ARG A 63 -3.48 20.58 -2.02
N LYS A 64 -2.98 20.49 -3.27
CA LYS A 64 -3.78 19.97 -4.39
C LYS A 64 -4.22 18.52 -4.14
N ILE A 65 -3.28 17.63 -3.79
CA ILE A 65 -3.62 16.21 -3.60
C ILE A 65 -4.43 15.97 -2.33
N ALA A 66 -4.17 16.69 -1.24
CA ALA A 66 -4.95 16.58 0.00
C ALA A 66 -6.42 16.95 -0.24
N LYS A 67 -6.67 18.05 -0.99
CA LYS A 67 -8.03 18.43 -1.39
C LYS A 67 -8.69 17.38 -2.27
N ASN A 68 -7.98 16.87 -3.29
CA ASN A 68 -8.56 15.96 -4.27
C ASN A 68 -8.72 14.52 -3.75
N TRP A 69 -7.84 14.06 -2.86
CA TRP A 69 -7.77 12.66 -2.42
C TRP A 69 -8.39 12.40 -1.05
N ALA A 70 -8.46 13.41 -0.21
CA ALA A 70 -8.91 13.28 1.18
C ALA A 70 -9.88 14.41 1.59
N GLU A 71 -10.36 15.22 0.64
CA GLU A 71 -11.28 16.34 0.88
C GLU A 71 -10.78 17.34 1.94
N ILE A 72 -9.44 17.46 2.10
CA ILE A 72 -8.79 18.37 3.05
C ILE A 72 -8.48 19.69 2.34
N ASP A 73 -9.21 20.76 2.68
CA ASP A 73 -9.02 22.09 2.07
C ASP A 73 -7.75 22.80 2.53
N ASN A 74 -7.34 22.61 3.78
CA ASN A 74 -6.21 23.29 4.36
C ASN A 74 -5.25 22.32 5.03
N ILE A 75 -3.97 22.38 4.64
CA ILE A 75 -2.91 21.67 5.32
C ILE A 75 -2.16 22.59 6.28
N SER A 76 -1.96 22.15 7.52
CA SER A 76 -1.13 22.83 8.50
C SER A 76 0.32 22.31 8.46
N TYR A 77 1.29 23.19 8.68
CA TYR A 77 2.69 22.83 8.79
C TYR A 77 3.44 23.78 9.72
N ASN A 78 4.50 23.25 10.33
CA ASN A 78 5.34 23.96 11.31
C ASN A 78 6.68 24.43 10.73
N ILE A 79 6.91 24.25 9.41
CA ILE A 79 8.17 24.66 8.78
C ILE A 79 8.22 26.18 8.68
N ASP A 80 9.26 26.82 9.26
CA ASP A 80 9.51 28.24 9.05
C ASP A 80 9.87 28.53 7.58
N LYS A 81 9.35 29.63 7.03
CA LYS A 81 9.67 30.05 5.65
C LYS A 81 11.17 30.27 5.42
N ASN A 82 11.90 30.67 6.45
CA ASN A 82 13.36 30.83 6.41
C ASN A 82 14.11 29.50 6.23
N ASP A 83 13.46 28.36 6.57
CA ASP A 83 14.02 27.02 6.38
C ASP A 83 13.64 26.38 5.03
N PHE A 84 12.95 27.13 4.14
CA PHE A 84 12.56 26.61 2.84
C PHE A 84 13.78 26.39 1.95
N ILE A 85 13.88 25.19 1.39
CA ILE A 85 14.87 24.87 0.38
C ILE A 85 14.26 25.12 -1.00
N ASN A 86 14.80 26.09 -1.73
CA ASN A 86 14.24 26.49 -3.03
C ASN A 86 15.07 25.98 -4.23
N THR A 87 16.15 25.24 -3.98
CA THR A 87 17.09 24.77 -5.00
C THR A 87 17.09 23.25 -5.12
N LYS A 88 17.35 22.75 -6.34
CA LYS A 88 17.54 21.31 -6.61
C LYS A 88 19.02 20.97 -6.59
N ILE A 89 19.53 20.57 -5.44
CA ILE A 89 20.92 20.13 -5.29
C ILE A 89 20.98 18.69 -4.77
N ASP A 90 22.12 18.04 -4.92
CA ASP A 90 22.33 16.73 -4.32
C ASP A 90 22.19 16.85 -2.80
N VAL A 91 21.28 16.08 -2.21
CA VAL A 91 20.93 16.20 -0.79
C VAL A 91 22.16 16.03 0.12
N GLU A 92 23.14 15.23 -0.29
CA GLU A 92 24.39 15.03 0.46
C GLU A 92 25.16 16.32 0.74
N ARG A 93 24.98 17.36 -0.11
CA ARG A 93 25.68 18.65 0.03
C ARG A 93 25.13 19.52 1.15
N ILE A 94 23.91 19.27 1.60
CA ILE A 94 23.25 20.06 2.66
C ILE A 94 23.25 19.36 4.01
N LEU A 95 23.62 18.06 4.07
CA LEU A 95 23.64 17.31 5.32
C LEU A 95 24.91 17.65 6.12
N LYS A 96 24.70 17.96 7.41
CA LYS A 96 25.76 18.25 8.38
C LYS A 96 26.03 17.00 9.22
N ASN A 97 27.30 16.71 9.50
CA ASN A 97 27.68 15.49 10.26
C ASN A 97 27.27 15.53 11.74
N ASN A 98 27.12 16.74 12.30
CA ASN A 98 26.73 16.97 13.71
C ASN A 98 25.19 17.02 13.92
N ILE A 99 24.39 16.76 12.90
CA ILE A 99 22.93 16.77 12.96
C ILE A 99 22.41 15.35 12.71
N GLN A 100 21.49 14.92 13.56
CA GLN A 100 20.75 13.65 13.38
C GLN A 100 19.59 13.86 12.42
N TYR A 101 19.54 13.04 11.39
CA TYR A 101 18.49 13.03 10.37
C TYR A 101 17.69 11.74 10.44
N THR A 102 16.43 11.82 10.03
CA THR A 102 15.58 10.64 9.80
C THR A 102 15.07 10.67 8.36
N TYR A 103 15.45 9.67 7.59
CA TYR A 103 14.96 9.50 6.23
C TYR A 103 13.72 8.64 6.21
N PHE A 104 12.68 9.12 5.54
CA PHE A 104 11.42 8.40 5.31
C PHE A 104 11.25 8.06 3.83
N ASN A 105 10.97 6.79 3.53
CA ASN A 105 10.47 6.32 2.25
C ASN A 105 9.29 5.39 2.51
N LEU A 106 8.09 5.87 2.21
CA LEU A 106 6.84 5.25 2.64
C LEU A 106 6.10 4.56 1.49
N ALA A 107 6.64 4.60 0.29
CA ALA A 107 5.91 4.18 -0.89
C ALA A 107 6.65 3.17 -1.78
N HIS A 108 7.67 2.51 -1.29
CA HIS A 108 8.56 1.59 -2.04
C HIS A 108 9.17 2.20 -3.32
N SER A 109 8.87 3.47 -3.61
CA SER A 109 9.19 4.05 -4.91
C SER A 109 10.68 4.10 -5.15
N LEU A 110 11.10 3.45 -6.23
CA LEU A 110 12.40 3.66 -6.85
C LEU A 110 13.61 3.41 -5.92
N LEU A 111 13.53 2.48 -4.96
CA LEU A 111 14.70 2.07 -4.17
C LEU A 111 15.77 1.40 -5.03
N ILE A 112 15.39 0.89 -6.21
CA ILE A 112 16.30 0.20 -7.12
C ILE A 112 17.33 1.17 -7.68
N GLY A 113 18.62 0.84 -7.50
CA GLY A 113 19.73 1.59 -8.06
C GLY A 113 20.00 2.96 -7.43
N ARG A 114 19.43 3.26 -6.25
CA ARG A 114 19.65 4.55 -5.57
C ARG A 114 20.96 4.57 -4.78
N TYR A 115 21.96 5.09 -5.43
CA TYR A 115 23.28 5.32 -4.88
C TYR A 115 23.27 6.16 -3.57
N THR A 116 22.45 7.22 -3.52
CA THR A 116 22.33 8.09 -2.35
C THR A 116 21.75 7.33 -1.14
N ILE A 117 20.80 6.41 -1.36
CA ILE A 117 20.24 5.58 -0.28
C ILE A 117 21.31 4.71 0.38
N ALA A 118 22.14 4.05 -0.43
CA ALA A 118 23.24 3.24 0.08
C ALA A 118 24.24 4.09 0.88
N LYS A 119 24.52 5.33 0.44
CA LYS A 119 25.35 6.27 1.19
C LYS A 119 24.70 6.73 2.51
N PHE A 120 23.39 6.97 2.52
CA PHE A 120 22.69 7.35 3.75
C PHE A 120 22.77 6.26 4.79
N ALA A 121 22.56 5.03 4.36
CA ALA A 121 22.52 3.90 5.25
C ALA A 121 23.83 3.61 5.99
N ILE A 122 25.00 4.03 5.44
CA ILE A 122 26.29 3.90 6.12
C ILE A 122 26.62 5.08 7.06
N LYS A 123 25.83 6.16 7.02
CA LYS A 123 26.03 7.30 7.91
C LYS A 123 25.36 7.04 9.26
N GLU A 124 26.10 7.19 10.35
CA GLU A 124 25.62 6.99 11.70
C GLU A 124 24.59 8.04 12.13
N ASN A 125 24.63 9.23 11.52
CA ASN A 125 23.71 10.32 11.80
C ASN A 125 22.44 10.31 10.93
N ILE A 126 22.15 9.22 10.20
CA ILE A 126 20.91 9.10 9.41
C ILE A 126 20.17 7.82 9.81
N LYS A 127 19.03 8.00 10.47
CA LYS A 127 18.07 6.91 10.73
C LYS A 127 17.22 6.65 9.50
N MET A 128 17.10 5.39 9.08
CA MET A 128 16.38 4.98 7.87
C MET A 128 15.06 4.32 8.24
N ILE A 129 13.95 4.92 7.87
CA ILE A 129 12.60 4.40 8.10
C ILE A 129 11.92 4.14 6.78
N TYR A 130 11.41 2.92 6.62
CA TYR A 130 10.64 2.51 5.46
C TYR A 130 9.26 2.03 5.89
N PHE A 131 8.30 2.16 4.97
CA PHE A 131 7.01 1.51 5.08
C PHE A 131 6.91 0.42 4.01
N CYS A 132 6.67 -0.82 4.41
CA CYS A 132 6.46 -1.94 3.51
C CYS A 132 4.97 -2.30 3.48
N HIS A 133 4.29 -2.00 2.37
CA HIS A 133 2.87 -2.26 2.21
C HIS A 133 2.57 -3.74 2.03
N ASP A 134 3.39 -4.43 1.25
CA ASP A 134 3.37 -5.88 1.01
C ASP A 134 4.66 -6.31 0.30
N ILE A 135 4.83 -7.62 0.14
CA ILE A 135 5.85 -8.23 -0.71
C ILE A 135 5.23 -9.18 -1.75
N ILE A 136 3.98 -8.91 -2.12
CA ILE A 136 3.22 -9.70 -3.09
C ILE A 136 3.98 -9.95 -4.40
N PRO A 137 4.69 -8.98 -5.00
CA PRO A 137 5.45 -9.24 -6.21
C PRO A 137 6.61 -10.25 -6.05
N ILE A 138 7.00 -10.55 -4.82
CA ILE A 138 8.00 -11.58 -4.52
C ILE A 138 7.30 -12.93 -4.31
N LEU A 139 6.22 -12.95 -3.55
CA LEU A 139 5.52 -14.19 -3.20
C LEU A 139 4.63 -14.72 -4.34
N TYR A 140 4.05 -13.81 -5.13
CA TYR A 140 3.06 -14.10 -6.18
C TYR A 140 3.37 -13.28 -7.44
N PRO A 141 4.53 -13.51 -8.09
CA PRO A 141 4.95 -12.72 -9.26
C PRO A 141 3.98 -12.84 -10.45
N GLU A 142 3.20 -13.91 -10.52
CA GLU A 142 2.17 -14.16 -11.54
C GLU A 142 1.05 -13.11 -11.54
N TYR A 143 0.80 -12.43 -10.43
CA TYR A 143 -0.21 -11.38 -10.35
C TYR A 143 0.31 -10.00 -10.75
N THR A 144 1.57 -9.88 -11.10
CA THR A 144 2.18 -8.59 -11.49
C THR A 144 2.23 -8.44 -13.02
N ALA A 145 2.22 -7.18 -13.50
CA ALA A 145 2.22 -6.88 -14.93
C ALA A 145 3.39 -7.53 -15.68
N ASP A 146 4.58 -7.51 -15.09
CA ASP A 146 5.84 -7.95 -15.71
C ASP A 146 6.43 -9.21 -15.06
N GLY A 147 5.68 -9.94 -14.25
CA GLY A 147 6.04 -11.23 -13.66
C GLY A 147 7.48 -11.26 -13.12
N LYS A 148 8.38 -11.89 -13.88
CA LYS A 148 9.80 -12.05 -13.51
C LYS A 148 10.52 -10.73 -13.27
N ILE A 149 10.25 -9.69 -14.05
CA ILE A 149 10.87 -8.36 -13.90
C ILE A 149 10.42 -7.74 -12.58
N ALA A 150 9.13 -7.80 -12.27
CA ALA A 150 8.59 -7.30 -11.02
C ALA A 150 9.17 -8.05 -9.82
N PHE A 151 9.29 -9.37 -9.89
CA PHE A 151 9.96 -10.19 -8.87
C PHE A 151 11.41 -9.74 -8.63
N GLU A 152 12.21 -9.61 -9.71
CA GLU A 152 13.61 -9.18 -9.60
C GLU A 152 13.75 -7.79 -9.00
N GLN A 153 12.89 -6.85 -9.44
CA GLN A 153 12.87 -5.48 -8.94
C GLN A 153 12.49 -5.41 -7.46
N HIS A 154 11.41 -6.09 -7.06
CA HIS A 154 10.96 -6.10 -5.67
C HIS A 154 11.94 -6.83 -4.76
N SER A 155 12.53 -7.94 -5.21
CA SER A 155 13.59 -8.65 -4.48
C SER A 155 14.80 -7.75 -4.23
N CYS A 156 15.22 -6.99 -5.22
CA CYS A 156 16.32 -6.03 -5.10
C CYS A 156 15.97 -4.91 -4.11
N MET A 157 14.77 -4.38 -4.21
CA MET A 157 14.25 -3.34 -3.33
C MET A 157 14.14 -3.82 -1.87
N MET A 158 13.58 -5.01 -1.65
CA MET A 158 13.44 -5.60 -0.31
C MET A 158 14.79 -5.90 0.32
N LYS A 159 15.76 -6.41 -0.45
CA LYS A 159 17.14 -6.58 0.04
C LYS A 159 17.74 -5.25 0.50
N LEU A 160 17.61 -4.19 -0.32
CA LEU A 160 18.09 -2.86 0.07
C LEU A 160 17.40 -2.35 1.34
N MET A 161 16.08 -2.51 1.43
CA MET A 161 15.29 -2.12 2.59
C MET A 161 15.76 -2.89 3.85
N LEU A 162 15.85 -4.22 3.78
CA LEU A 162 16.31 -5.07 4.88
C LEU A 162 17.72 -4.73 5.35
N TRP A 163 18.62 -4.35 4.45
CA TRP A 163 20.01 -3.99 4.80
C TRP A 163 20.15 -2.58 5.35
N SER A 164 19.37 -1.63 4.83
CA SER A 164 19.54 -0.20 5.13
C SER A 164 18.63 0.32 6.23
N ALA A 165 17.51 -0.32 6.50
CA ALA A 165 16.55 0.16 7.48
C ALA A 165 17.06 0.09 8.92
N ASP A 166 16.67 1.06 9.72
CA ASP A 166 16.65 0.99 11.18
C ASP A 166 15.28 0.51 11.67
N LEU A 167 14.24 0.88 10.93
CA LEU A 167 12.86 0.51 11.19
C LEU A 167 12.11 0.27 9.89
N ILE A 168 11.38 -0.83 9.83
CA ILE A 168 10.36 -1.08 8.80
C ILE A 168 8.99 -1.05 9.49
N LEU A 169 8.12 -0.18 9.01
CA LEU A 169 6.71 -0.15 9.38
C LEU A 169 5.93 -0.95 8.33
N THR A 170 4.85 -1.60 8.75
CA THR A 170 3.96 -2.33 7.85
C THR A 170 2.52 -2.33 8.36
N THR A 171 1.58 -2.71 7.50
CA THR A 171 0.14 -2.62 7.75
C THR A 171 -0.41 -3.73 8.64
N SER A 172 0.16 -4.95 8.56
CA SER A 172 -0.40 -6.17 9.17
C SER A 172 0.67 -7.08 9.75
N GLN A 173 0.28 -7.95 10.68
CA GLN A 173 1.15 -9.03 11.17
C GLN A 173 1.45 -10.03 10.05
N ALA A 174 0.48 -10.27 9.14
CA ALA A 174 0.70 -11.10 7.96
C ALA A 174 1.87 -10.57 7.11
N VAL A 175 1.86 -9.31 6.72
CA VAL A 175 2.97 -8.71 5.95
C VAL A 175 4.28 -8.71 6.76
N LYS A 176 4.23 -8.45 8.06
CA LYS A 176 5.42 -8.56 8.92
C LYS A 176 6.00 -9.98 8.88
N GLN A 177 5.16 -11.00 8.98
CA GLN A 177 5.61 -12.39 8.91
C GLN A 177 6.21 -12.71 7.55
N ASP A 178 5.61 -12.24 6.46
CA ASP A 178 6.15 -12.38 5.10
C ASP A 178 7.55 -11.76 4.97
N ILE A 179 7.74 -10.55 5.51
CA ILE A 179 9.05 -9.88 5.53
C ILE A 179 10.08 -10.71 6.32
N LEU A 180 9.70 -11.24 7.49
CA LEU A 180 10.57 -12.04 8.33
C LEU A 180 10.93 -13.39 7.65
N ASN A 181 9.96 -14.05 7.02
CA ASN A 181 10.18 -15.28 6.27
C ASN A 181 11.13 -15.05 5.09
N TYR A 182 10.87 -13.99 4.31
CA TYR A 182 11.76 -13.63 3.19
C TYR A 182 13.16 -13.28 3.66
N SER A 183 13.30 -12.55 4.78
CA SER A 183 14.62 -12.24 5.34
C SER A 183 15.40 -13.48 5.75
N LYS A 184 14.71 -14.49 6.31
CA LYS A 184 15.28 -15.79 6.67
C LYS A 184 15.71 -16.57 5.41
N GLU A 185 14.86 -16.59 4.38
CA GLU A 185 15.15 -17.24 3.08
C GLU A 185 16.44 -16.70 2.46
N ILE A 186 16.61 -15.39 2.44
CA ILE A 186 17.82 -14.75 1.89
C ILE A 186 18.97 -14.63 2.89
N SER A 187 18.86 -15.23 4.07
CA SER A 187 19.86 -15.23 5.14
C SER A 187 20.30 -13.82 5.58
N VAL A 188 19.34 -12.89 5.67
CA VAL A 188 19.55 -11.52 6.16
C VAL A 188 18.86 -11.37 7.51
N ASN A 189 19.60 -10.93 8.52
CA ASN A 189 19.01 -10.60 9.81
C ASN A 189 18.16 -9.32 9.66
N PRO A 190 16.81 -9.34 9.85
CA PRO A 190 15.95 -8.19 9.60
C PRO A 190 16.18 -7.05 10.59
N PRO A 191 15.91 -5.79 10.21
CA PRO A 191 15.78 -4.68 11.14
C PRO A 191 14.56 -4.88 12.05
N LYS A 192 14.29 -3.92 12.95
CA LYS A 192 13.02 -3.90 13.67
C LYS A 192 11.88 -3.74 12.67
N VAL A 193 10.94 -4.69 12.66
CA VAL A 193 9.71 -4.64 11.86
C VAL A 193 8.52 -4.46 12.81
N ILE A 194 7.73 -3.42 12.59
CA ILE A 194 6.54 -3.12 13.40
C ILE A 194 5.34 -3.09 12.48
N ALA A 195 4.37 -3.96 12.77
CA ALA A 195 3.06 -3.95 12.15
C ALA A 195 2.11 -3.09 12.99
N LYS A 196 1.37 -2.20 12.31
CA LYS A 196 0.32 -1.37 12.89
C LYS A 196 -0.81 -1.21 11.91
N GLU A 197 -2.03 -1.41 12.38
CA GLU A 197 -3.24 -1.14 11.61
C GLU A 197 -3.26 0.32 11.18
N ILE A 198 -3.38 0.56 9.88
CA ILE A 198 -3.42 1.93 9.35
C ILE A 198 -4.75 2.60 9.66
N GLY A 199 -4.72 3.92 9.78
CA GLY A 199 -5.92 4.72 10.02
C GLY A 199 -6.88 4.72 8.82
N ALA A 200 -8.15 5.01 9.10
CA ALA A 200 -9.18 5.24 8.09
C ALA A 200 -9.67 6.69 8.10
N GLU A 201 -10.36 7.06 7.01
CA GLU A 201 -11.03 8.35 6.87
C GLU A 201 -12.21 8.46 7.85
N GLU A 202 -12.37 9.64 8.43
CA GLU A 202 -13.42 9.85 9.45
C GLU A 202 -14.85 9.64 8.93
N ASN A 203 -15.13 9.87 7.65
CA ASN A 203 -16.44 9.63 7.07
C ASN A 203 -16.81 8.14 7.15
N PHE A 204 -15.93 7.22 6.78
CA PHE A 204 -16.15 5.76 6.92
C PHE A 204 -16.33 5.33 8.38
N LEU A 205 -15.77 6.09 9.32
CA LEU A 205 -15.91 5.79 10.75
C LEU A 205 -17.21 6.32 11.38
N LYS A 206 -17.83 7.35 10.78
CA LYS A 206 -19.07 7.97 11.25
C LYS A 206 -20.31 7.33 10.64
N ALA A 207 -20.22 6.92 9.39
CA ALA A 207 -21.33 6.28 8.68
C ALA A 207 -21.71 4.94 9.30
N ARG A 208 -22.99 4.61 9.26
CA ARG A 208 -23.51 3.34 9.79
C ARG A 208 -24.52 2.75 8.83
N TRP A 209 -24.25 1.51 8.43
CA TRP A 209 -25.20 0.69 7.69
C TRP A 209 -26.36 0.27 8.60
N SER A 210 -27.57 0.19 8.04
CA SER A 210 -28.74 -0.29 8.74
C SER A 210 -29.49 -1.32 7.91
N LYS A 211 -29.84 -2.44 8.51
CA LYS A 211 -30.66 -3.49 7.87
C LYS A 211 -32.03 -3.00 7.43
N GLN A 212 -32.53 -1.91 8.05
CA GLN A 212 -33.83 -1.33 7.72
C GLN A 212 -33.79 -0.44 6.48
N ASP A 213 -32.61 -0.10 5.98
CA ASP A 213 -32.46 0.69 4.78
C ASP A 213 -32.77 -0.14 3.52
N SER A 214 -33.14 0.55 2.44
CA SER A 214 -33.39 -0.10 1.16
C SER A 214 -32.05 -0.41 0.46
N HIS A 215 -31.64 -1.66 0.48
CA HIS A 215 -30.44 -2.11 -0.23
C HIS A 215 -30.76 -2.47 -1.68
N LYS A 216 -29.82 -2.21 -2.59
CA LYS A 216 -30.07 -2.26 -4.04
C LYS A 216 -29.07 -3.10 -4.82
N HIS A 217 -27.87 -3.33 -4.26
CA HIS A 217 -26.78 -3.95 -5.00
C HIS A 217 -25.75 -4.58 -4.05
N PHE A 218 -24.90 -5.43 -4.60
CA PHE A 218 -23.63 -5.81 -4.00
C PHE A 218 -22.52 -4.87 -4.49
N ILE A 219 -21.47 -4.73 -3.73
CA ILE A 219 -20.37 -3.84 -4.07
C ILE A 219 -19.02 -4.51 -3.87
N TYR A 220 -18.09 -4.23 -4.77
CA TYR A 220 -16.68 -4.55 -4.66
C TYR A 220 -15.86 -3.28 -4.89
N VAL A 221 -14.82 -3.06 -4.06
CA VAL A 221 -13.91 -1.90 -4.17
C VAL A 221 -12.47 -2.36 -4.34
N GLY A 222 -11.85 -1.99 -5.46
CA GLY A 222 -10.44 -2.32 -5.72
C GLY A 222 -10.03 -2.19 -7.18
N THR A 223 -8.73 -2.02 -7.41
CA THR A 223 -8.16 -1.97 -8.75
C THR A 223 -8.43 -3.26 -9.52
N PHE A 224 -8.73 -3.14 -10.82
CA PHE A 224 -8.87 -4.28 -11.71
C PHE A 224 -7.49 -4.90 -11.98
N GLU A 225 -7.14 -5.94 -11.27
CA GLU A 225 -5.87 -6.68 -11.42
C GLU A 225 -6.06 -8.15 -11.01
N PRO A 226 -5.19 -9.09 -11.48
CA PRO A 226 -5.42 -10.53 -11.33
C PRO A 226 -5.62 -10.99 -9.89
N ARG A 227 -4.80 -10.50 -8.94
CA ARG A 227 -4.88 -10.92 -7.52
C ARG A 227 -6.21 -10.58 -6.85
N LYS A 228 -6.97 -9.64 -7.40
CA LYS A 228 -8.27 -9.20 -6.89
C LYS A 228 -9.42 -10.13 -7.28
N ASN A 229 -9.14 -11.12 -8.14
CA ASN A 229 -10.05 -12.22 -8.46
C ASN A 229 -11.45 -11.83 -8.94
N HIS A 230 -11.51 -10.80 -9.79
CA HIS A 230 -12.79 -10.35 -10.37
C HIS A 230 -13.52 -11.45 -11.15
N ILE A 231 -12.76 -12.41 -11.69
CA ILE A 231 -13.37 -13.55 -12.43
C ILE A 231 -14.29 -14.37 -11.55
N LEU A 232 -13.97 -14.54 -10.26
CA LEU A 232 -14.87 -15.26 -9.34
C LEU A 232 -16.23 -14.57 -9.27
N LEU A 233 -16.27 -13.24 -9.17
CA LEU A 233 -17.52 -12.48 -9.13
C LEU A 233 -18.29 -12.59 -10.44
N PHE A 234 -17.62 -12.57 -11.59
CA PHE A 234 -18.26 -12.73 -12.89
C PHE A 234 -18.88 -14.13 -13.03
N LEU A 235 -18.16 -15.17 -12.63
CA LEU A 235 -18.67 -16.53 -12.63
C LEU A 235 -19.84 -16.70 -11.64
N ALA A 236 -19.76 -16.07 -10.47
CA ALA A 236 -20.86 -16.07 -9.50
C ALA A 236 -22.12 -15.39 -10.09
N TRP A 237 -21.99 -14.22 -10.73
CA TRP A 237 -23.11 -13.54 -11.37
C TRP A 237 -23.69 -14.31 -12.55
N LYS A 238 -22.87 -15.03 -13.32
CA LYS A 238 -23.33 -15.94 -14.34
C LYS A 238 -24.21 -17.07 -13.75
N LYS A 239 -23.78 -17.66 -12.64
CA LYS A 239 -24.57 -18.69 -11.92
C LYS A 239 -25.84 -18.10 -11.28
N LEU A 240 -25.74 -16.94 -10.62
CA LEU A 240 -26.88 -16.24 -10.05
C LEU A 240 -27.94 -15.93 -11.13
N TYR A 241 -27.53 -15.50 -12.32
CA TYR A 241 -28.45 -15.28 -13.42
C TYR A 241 -29.16 -16.58 -13.86
N SER A 242 -28.47 -17.71 -13.88
CA SER A 242 -29.11 -18.99 -14.20
C SER A 242 -30.20 -19.41 -13.19
N ILE A 243 -30.11 -18.93 -11.94
CA ILE A 243 -31.04 -19.24 -10.85
C ILE A 243 -32.15 -18.17 -10.76
N LEU A 244 -31.81 -16.91 -10.80
CA LEU A 244 -32.68 -15.78 -10.46
C LEU A 244 -33.24 -15.05 -11.69
N GLN A 245 -32.67 -15.29 -12.88
CA GLN A 245 -33.05 -14.62 -14.14
C GLN A 245 -33.05 -13.10 -13.97
N GLU A 246 -34.17 -12.43 -14.28
CA GLU A 246 -34.35 -10.97 -14.20
C GLU A 246 -34.28 -10.43 -12.76
N HIS A 247 -34.36 -11.27 -11.75
CA HIS A 247 -34.23 -10.91 -10.32
C HIS A 247 -32.78 -10.96 -9.83
N THR A 248 -31.80 -11.16 -10.72
CA THR A 248 -30.37 -11.12 -10.37
C THR A 248 -30.01 -9.74 -9.83
N PRO A 249 -29.35 -9.65 -8.65
CA PRO A 249 -28.99 -8.37 -8.06
C PRO A 249 -27.89 -7.65 -8.88
N MET A 250 -27.86 -6.33 -8.78
CA MET A 250 -26.76 -5.55 -9.35
C MET A 250 -25.47 -5.76 -8.56
N LEU A 251 -24.34 -5.78 -9.25
CA LEU A 251 -23.00 -5.70 -8.69
C LEU A 251 -22.30 -4.44 -9.20
N TYR A 252 -21.89 -3.59 -8.28
CA TYR A 252 -21.00 -2.48 -8.61
C TYR A 252 -19.56 -2.84 -8.29
N ILE A 253 -18.69 -2.74 -9.28
CA ILE A 253 -17.25 -2.93 -9.14
C ILE A 253 -16.60 -1.57 -9.30
N ILE A 254 -16.02 -1.06 -8.21
CA ILE A 254 -15.45 0.29 -8.14
C ILE A 254 -13.93 0.21 -8.09
N GLY A 255 -13.29 0.78 -9.11
CA GLY A 255 -11.83 0.83 -9.16
C GLY A 255 -11.29 1.11 -10.55
N LYS A 256 -10.03 1.52 -10.59
CA LYS A 256 -9.33 1.82 -11.84
C LYS A 256 -8.96 0.54 -12.59
N LYS A 257 -8.87 0.65 -13.92
CA LYS A 257 -8.25 -0.38 -14.75
C LYS A 257 -6.79 -0.55 -14.34
N GLY A 258 -6.41 -1.78 -13.98
CA GLY A 258 -5.04 -2.18 -13.66
C GLY A 258 -4.36 -2.86 -14.85
N TRP A 259 -3.80 -4.05 -14.62
CA TRP A 259 -3.00 -4.78 -15.59
C TRP A 259 -3.47 -6.23 -15.74
N LEU A 260 -3.09 -6.89 -16.87
CA LEU A 260 -3.41 -8.28 -17.18
C LEU A 260 -4.90 -8.63 -17.12
N ILE A 261 -5.78 -7.69 -17.51
CA ILE A 261 -7.23 -7.85 -17.45
C ILE A 261 -7.92 -7.81 -18.82
N ASP A 262 -7.19 -7.74 -19.93
CA ASP A 262 -7.79 -7.64 -21.26
C ASP A 262 -8.69 -8.83 -21.60
N TRP A 263 -8.37 -10.02 -21.08
CA TRP A 263 -9.21 -11.20 -21.21
C TRP A 263 -10.51 -11.10 -20.38
N LEU A 264 -10.48 -10.40 -19.23
CA LEU A 264 -11.67 -10.09 -18.44
C LEU A 264 -12.58 -9.08 -19.15
N ASP A 265 -12.00 -8.07 -19.80
CA ASP A 265 -12.76 -7.13 -20.61
C ASP A 265 -13.49 -7.87 -21.74
N ARG A 266 -12.80 -8.79 -22.44
CA ARG A 266 -13.44 -9.66 -23.47
C ARG A 266 -14.54 -10.55 -22.90
N TYR A 267 -14.30 -11.17 -21.74
CA TYR A 267 -15.33 -11.97 -21.07
C TYR A 267 -16.58 -11.13 -20.79
N PHE A 268 -16.39 -9.92 -20.28
CA PHE A 268 -17.46 -8.99 -19.96
C PHE A 268 -18.23 -8.54 -21.22
N GLU A 269 -17.56 -8.36 -22.34
CA GLU A 269 -18.18 -8.00 -23.63
C GLU A 269 -19.03 -9.14 -24.20
N VAL A 270 -18.60 -10.39 -24.05
CA VAL A 270 -19.27 -11.57 -24.64
C VAL A 270 -20.43 -12.05 -23.76
N GLU A 271 -20.31 -11.98 -22.45
CA GLU A 271 -21.30 -12.47 -21.49
C GLU A 271 -22.37 -11.40 -21.20
N ALA A 272 -23.31 -11.23 -22.11
CA ALA A 272 -24.36 -10.21 -22.03
C ALA A 272 -25.15 -10.25 -20.72
N ASN A 273 -25.41 -11.44 -20.18
CA ASN A 273 -26.14 -11.64 -18.93
C ASN A 273 -25.33 -11.12 -17.72
N VAL A 274 -23.99 -11.25 -17.74
CA VAL A 274 -23.13 -10.69 -16.71
C VAL A 274 -23.05 -9.18 -16.84
N SER A 275 -22.79 -8.66 -18.04
CA SER A 275 -22.65 -7.22 -18.29
C SER A 275 -23.93 -6.42 -18.00
N ARG A 276 -25.09 -7.06 -18.05
CA ARG A 276 -26.36 -6.46 -17.69
C ARG A 276 -26.47 -6.14 -16.20
N PHE A 277 -25.99 -7.04 -15.34
CA PHE A 277 -26.12 -6.93 -13.87
C PHE A 277 -24.83 -6.52 -13.17
N VAL A 278 -23.69 -6.43 -13.86
CA VAL A 278 -22.42 -5.98 -13.31
C VAL A 278 -22.05 -4.63 -13.93
N LYS A 279 -21.81 -3.63 -13.09
CA LYS A 279 -21.39 -2.28 -13.52
C LYS A 279 -20.03 -1.93 -12.97
N ARG A 280 -19.17 -1.44 -13.87
CA ARG A 280 -17.83 -0.94 -13.50
C ARG A 280 -17.88 0.57 -13.37
N LEU A 281 -17.39 1.08 -12.23
CA LEU A 281 -17.35 2.50 -11.91
C LEU A 281 -15.91 2.91 -11.61
N GLU A 282 -15.48 4.03 -12.17
CA GLU A 282 -14.13 4.57 -11.95
C GLU A 282 -14.22 6.03 -11.46
N ASN A 283 -13.16 6.49 -10.81
CA ASN A 283 -13.02 7.87 -10.34
C ASN A 283 -14.15 8.34 -9.40
N ILE A 284 -14.66 7.44 -8.58
CA ILE A 284 -15.65 7.74 -7.55
C ILE A 284 -14.95 8.43 -6.37
N GLN A 285 -15.51 9.55 -5.89
CA GLN A 285 -15.03 10.26 -4.70
C GLN A 285 -15.43 9.52 -3.42
N ASP A 286 -14.71 9.73 -2.33
CA ASP A 286 -14.92 8.99 -1.08
C ASP A 286 -16.34 9.17 -0.51
N SER A 287 -16.90 10.37 -0.58
CA SER A 287 -18.29 10.64 -0.17
C SER A 287 -19.34 9.90 -1.01
N GLN A 288 -19.09 9.74 -2.31
CA GLN A 288 -19.94 8.94 -3.19
C GLN A 288 -19.76 7.43 -2.95
N LEU A 289 -18.51 7.00 -2.70
CA LEU A 289 -18.20 5.61 -2.36
C LEU A 289 -18.89 5.20 -1.07
N GLU A 290 -18.80 6.00 -0.03
CA GLU A 290 -19.48 5.80 1.25
C GLU A 290 -20.98 5.54 1.04
N LYS A 291 -21.65 6.42 0.28
CA LYS A 291 -23.08 6.27 -0.02
C LYS A 291 -23.39 4.95 -0.74
N LEU A 292 -22.61 4.59 -1.77
CA LEU A 292 -22.79 3.33 -2.48
C LEU A 292 -22.56 2.11 -1.58
N MET A 293 -21.61 2.20 -0.66
CA MET A 293 -21.36 1.14 0.31
C MET A 293 -22.54 0.99 1.30
N LEU A 294 -23.08 2.08 1.82
CA LEU A 294 -24.25 2.05 2.71
C LEU A 294 -25.52 1.50 2.06
N GLU A 295 -25.72 1.75 0.75
CA GLU A 295 -26.85 1.25 -0.01
C GLU A 295 -26.66 -0.22 -0.48
N SER A 296 -25.55 -0.89 -0.12
CA SER A 296 -25.28 -2.25 -0.54
C SER A 296 -25.87 -3.31 0.41
N TYR A 297 -26.26 -4.47 -0.15
CA TYR A 297 -26.58 -5.66 0.63
C TYR A 297 -25.38 -6.17 1.43
N ALA A 298 -24.22 -6.19 0.78
CA ALA A 298 -22.95 -6.60 1.34
C ALA A 298 -21.80 -6.14 0.46
N THR A 299 -20.60 -6.06 1.03
CA THR A 299 -19.35 -5.93 0.28
C THR A 299 -18.75 -7.29 -0.01
N LEU A 300 -18.18 -7.46 -1.22
CA LEU A 300 -17.59 -8.71 -1.69
C LEU A 300 -16.11 -8.51 -1.98
N ASN A 301 -15.22 -9.28 -1.34
CA ASN A 301 -13.77 -9.08 -1.44
C ASN A 301 -13.03 -10.41 -1.71
N PRO A 302 -13.04 -10.93 -2.96
CA PRO A 302 -12.58 -12.29 -3.29
C PRO A 302 -11.07 -12.38 -3.57
N SER A 303 -10.24 -11.45 -3.11
CA SER A 303 -8.81 -11.41 -3.42
C SER A 303 -8.07 -12.69 -3.06
N TYR A 304 -7.09 -13.08 -3.88
CA TYR A 304 -6.20 -14.21 -3.56
C TYR A 304 -5.17 -13.83 -2.48
N THR A 305 -4.75 -12.57 -2.45
CA THR A 305 -3.76 -12.05 -1.47
C THR A 305 -3.86 -10.55 -1.32
N GLU A 306 -3.54 -10.04 -0.12
CA GLU A 306 -3.55 -8.63 0.24
C GLU A 306 -2.46 -8.30 1.25
N GLY A 307 -2.04 -7.03 1.29
CA GLY A 307 -1.21 -6.52 2.39
C GLY A 307 -2.03 -6.13 3.62
N TRP A 308 -3.22 -5.54 3.41
CA TRP A 308 -4.14 -5.13 4.47
C TRP A 308 -5.60 -5.40 4.10
N GLY A 309 -6.09 -4.74 3.07
CA GLY A 309 -7.50 -4.83 2.68
C GLY A 309 -8.32 -3.65 3.22
N MET A 310 -7.91 -2.42 2.92
CA MET A 310 -8.64 -1.21 3.34
C MET A 310 -10.15 -1.29 3.11
N PRO A 311 -10.67 -1.75 1.93
CA PRO A 311 -12.11 -1.83 1.72
C PRO A 311 -12.83 -2.79 2.69
N VAL A 312 -12.17 -3.86 3.13
CA VAL A 312 -12.74 -4.77 4.14
C VAL A 312 -12.81 -4.06 5.50
N ALA A 313 -11.72 -3.43 5.92
CA ALA A 313 -11.67 -2.67 7.17
C ALA A 313 -12.72 -1.55 7.19
N GLU A 314 -12.82 -0.76 6.12
CA GLU A 314 -13.81 0.30 5.94
C GLU A 314 -15.25 -0.25 6.04
N SER A 315 -15.55 -1.36 5.35
CA SER A 315 -16.87 -2.01 5.36
C SER A 315 -17.29 -2.44 6.75
N VAL A 316 -16.44 -3.19 7.46
CA VAL A 316 -16.78 -3.65 8.81
C VAL A 316 -16.91 -2.50 9.80
N SER A 317 -16.12 -1.43 9.66
CA SER A 317 -16.24 -0.23 10.50
C SER A 317 -17.55 0.52 10.30
N MET A 318 -18.13 0.46 9.11
CA MET A 318 -19.46 0.99 8.80
C MET A 318 -20.58 0.04 9.22
N GLY A 319 -20.27 -1.17 9.68
CA GLY A 319 -21.25 -2.20 10.00
C GLY A 319 -21.88 -2.86 8.78
N ILE A 320 -21.24 -2.75 7.60
CA ILE A 320 -21.76 -3.34 6.36
C ILE A 320 -21.46 -4.84 6.35
N PRO A 321 -22.45 -5.70 6.05
CA PRO A 321 -22.22 -7.12 5.81
C PRO A 321 -21.05 -7.34 4.85
N THR A 322 -20.01 -8.05 5.30
CA THR A 322 -18.77 -8.20 4.55
C THR A 322 -18.48 -9.66 4.28
N ILE A 323 -18.32 -10.02 3.02
CA ILE A 323 -17.92 -11.35 2.55
C ILE A 323 -16.54 -11.21 1.91
N CYS A 324 -15.57 -11.96 2.40
CA CYS A 324 -14.21 -11.85 1.89
C CYS A 324 -13.51 -13.21 1.80
N SER A 325 -12.40 -13.25 1.10
CA SER A 325 -11.55 -14.44 1.03
C SER A 325 -10.98 -14.80 2.39
N ASP A 326 -10.87 -16.09 2.65
CA ASP A 326 -10.16 -16.64 3.79
C ASP A 326 -8.64 -16.49 3.61
N ILE A 327 -8.14 -15.30 3.92
CA ILE A 327 -6.71 -14.93 3.85
C ILE A 327 -6.27 -14.14 5.09
N PRO A 328 -5.02 -14.30 5.56
CA PRO A 328 -4.57 -13.69 6.81
C PRO A 328 -4.80 -12.18 6.92
N ALA A 329 -4.58 -11.43 5.84
CA ALA A 329 -4.76 -9.99 5.84
C ALA A 329 -6.23 -9.57 6.10
N TYR A 330 -7.20 -10.36 5.65
CA TYR A 330 -8.61 -10.06 5.85
C TYR A 330 -9.10 -10.42 7.26
N HIS A 331 -8.56 -11.47 7.87
CA HIS A 331 -8.78 -11.74 9.29
C HIS A 331 -8.33 -10.57 10.17
N GLU A 332 -7.14 -10.03 9.90
CA GLU A 332 -6.64 -8.86 10.64
C GLU A 332 -7.48 -7.60 10.35
N SER A 333 -7.74 -7.29 9.08
CA SER A 333 -8.41 -6.03 8.72
C SER A 333 -9.90 -6.01 9.05
N SER A 334 -10.54 -7.16 9.21
CA SER A 334 -11.93 -7.27 9.64
C SER A 334 -12.10 -7.58 11.13
N GLN A 335 -11.03 -7.91 11.84
CA GLN A 335 -11.08 -8.41 13.23
C GLN A 335 -12.13 -9.52 13.40
N GLU A 336 -12.13 -10.48 12.48
CA GLU A 336 -13.10 -11.60 12.42
C GLU A 336 -14.56 -11.18 12.19
N CYS A 337 -14.84 -9.91 11.89
CA CYS A 337 -16.18 -9.39 11.64
C CYS A 337 -16.64 -9.54 10.18
N ALA A 338 -16.31 -10.65 9.52
CA ALA A 338 -16.70 -10.94 8.13
C ALA A 338 -17.04 -12.41 7.94
N ILE A 339 -17.69 -12.75 6.83
CA ILE A 339 -17.81 -14.13 6.37
C ILE A 339 -16.59 -14.44 5.50
N PHE A 340 -15.82 -15.46 5.88
CA PHE A 340 -14.60 -15.89 5.18
C PHE A 340 -14.90 -17.09 4.27
N LEU A 341 -14.57 -16.94 2.98
CA LEU A 341 -14.83 -17.95 1.95
C LEU A 341 -13.56 -18.25 1.16
N SER A 342 -13.41 -19.49 0.70
CA SER A 342 -12.33 -19.83 -0.21
C SER A 342 -12.40 -19.01 -1.51
N PRO A 343 -11.32 -18.33 -1.94
CA PRO A 343 -11.27 -17.58 -3.19
C PRO A 343 -11.25 -18.49 -4.44
N PHE A 344 -11.28 -19.80 -4.26
CA PHE A 344 -11.19 -20.79 -5.35
C PHE A 344 -12.53 -21.51 -5.59
N ASN A 345 -13.56 -21.28 -4.79
CA ASN A 345 -14.83 -21.97 -4.89
C ASN A 345 -15.98 -21.00 -5.15
N VAL A 346 -16.39 -20.87 -6.40
CA VAL A 346 -17.48 -19.97 -6.82
C VAL A 346 -18.82 -20.35 -6.18
N ASP A 347 -19.08 -21.65 -5.94
CA ASP A 347 -20.38 -22.11 -5.46
C ASP A 347 -20.67 -21.60 -4.06
N ILE A 348 -19.73 -21.65 -3.15
CA ILE A 348 -19.93 -21.12 -1.78
C ILE A 348 -20.20 -19.62 -1.76
N TRP A 349 -19.64 -18.86 -2.71
CA TRP A 349 -19.96 -17.44 -2.86
C TRP A 349 -21.38 -17.23 -3.38
N VAL A 350 -21.81 -18.03 -4.35
CA VAL A 350 -23.20 -18.00 -4.86
C VAL A 350 -24.20 -18.32 -3.75
N ASP A 351 -23.97 -19.41 -3.00
CA ASP A 351 -24.85 -19.82 -1.90
C ASP A 351 -24.91 -18.75 -0.82
N THR A 352 -23.78 -18.17 -0.43
CA THR A 352 -23.73 -17.08 0.57
C THR A 352 -24.47 -15.83 0.08
N ILE A 353 -24.32 -15.45 -1.19
CA ILE A 353 -25.03 -14.31 -1.79
C ILE A 353 -26.55 -14.58 -1.80
N LEU A 354 -26.98 -15.79 -2.13
CA LEU A 354 -28.38 -16.18 -2.06
C LEU A 354 -28.95 -16.15 -0.64
N ASP A 355 -28.14 -16.52 0.35
CA ASP A 355 -28.53 -16.44 1.76
C ASP A 355 -28.64 -15.00 2.24
N VAL A 356 -27.78 -14.09 1.78
CA VAL A 356 -27.92 -12.65 2.05
C VAL A 356 -29.23 -12.12 1.48
N LEU A 357 -29.54 -12.45 0.21
CA LEU A 357 -30.78 -12.01 -0.44
C LEU A 357 -32.05 -12.54 0.23
N LYS A 358 -31.97 -13.71 0.88
CA LYS A 358 -33.06 -14.34 1.60
C LYS A 358 -33.10 -14.01 3.08
N ASP A 359 -32.24 -13.11 3.53
CA ASP A 359 -32.06 -12.75 4.95
C ASP A 359 -31.72 -13.93 5.88
N ARG A 360 -30.98 -14.91 5.37
CA ARG A 360 -30.52 -16.11 6.08
C ARG A 360 -29.06 -16.10 6.48
N ALA A 361 -28.26 -15.25 5.85
CA ALA A 361 -26.85 -15.12 6.18
C ALA A 361 -26.68 -14.53 7.59
N ILE A 362 -25.85 -15.18 8.39
CA ILE A 362 -25.51 -14.73 9.75
C ILE A 362 -24.14 -14.09 9.69
N PHE A 363 -24.09 -12.79 9.94
CA PHE A 363 -22.85 -12.05 10.06
C PHE A 363 -22.44 -11.94 11.52
N PRO A 364 -21.12 -11.95 11.83
CA PRO A 364 -20.62 -11.65 13.16
C PRO A 364 -21.04 -10.25 13.62
N ASP A 365 -21.13 -10.04 14.93
CA ASP A 365 -21.39 -8.70 15.49
C ASP A 365 -20.26 -7.72 15.13
N TYR A 366 -20.64 -6.53 14.66
CA TYR A 366 -19.71 -5.48 14.24
C TYR A 366 -19.27 -4.63 15.43
N ALA A 367 -18.41 -5.19 16.29
CA ALA A 367 -17.85 -4.47 17.43
C ALA A 367 -16.55 -3.72 17.10
N TYR A 368 -15.94 -4.05 15.96
CA TYR A 368 -14.64 -3.47 15.59
C TYR A 368 -14.76 -2.10 14.96
N LYS A 369 -13.84 -1.22 15.34
CA LYS A 369 -13.66 0.09 14.76
C LYS A 369 -12.18 0.28 14.43
N ILE A 370 -11.86 0.45 13.15
CA ILE A 370 -10.50 0.82 12.75
C ILE A 370 -10.09 2.15 13.40
N PRO A 371 -8.79 2.34 13.72
CA PRO A 371 -8.31 3.60 14.26
C PRO A 371 -8.50 4.74 13.24
N THR A 372 -8.74 5.93 13.75
CA THR A 372 -8.57 7.15 12.95
C THR A 372 -7.09 7.35 12.61
N TRP A 373 -6.80 8.12 11.58
CA TRP A 373 -5.42 8.54 11.32
C TRP A 373 -4.78 9.26 12.51
N LYS A 374 -5.56 9.97 13.31
CA LYS A 374 -5.09 10.66 14.53
C LYS A 374 -4.64 9.66 15.59
N GLU A 375 -5.43 8.63 15.86
CA GLU A 375 -5.10 7.56 16.82
C GLU A 375 -3.89 6.76 16.34
N TYR A 376 -3.87 6.38 15.05
CA TYR A 376 -2.73 5.72 14.44
C TYR A 376 -1.42 6.52 14.62
N PHE A 377 -1.42 7.81 14.32
CA PHE A 377 -0.22 8.63 14.43
C PHE A 377 0.19 8.94 15.89
N ALA A 378 -0.70 8.90 16.84
CA ALA A 378 -0.33 8.97 18.26
C ALA A 378 0.57 7.79 18.65
N GLU A 379 0.21 6.56 18.22
CA GLU A 379 1.03 5.38 18.47
C GLU A 379 2.32 5.37 17.63
N ILE A 380 2.26 5.82 16.37
CA ILE A 380 3.45 5.91 15.51
C ILE A 380 4.45 6.93 16.06
N ASP A 381 4.02 8.06 16.62
CA ASP A 381 4.93 9.05 17.22
C ASP A 381 5.73 8.44 18.38
N GLU A 382 5.09 7.64 19.22
CA GLU A 382 5.80 6.88 20.26
C GLU A 382 6.86 5.93 19.69
N VAL A 383 6.52 5.26 18.57
CA VAL A 383 7.45 4.35 17.87
C VAL A 383 8.63 5.12 17.28
N LEU A 384 8.37 6.28 16.66
CA LEU A 384 9.42 7.10 16.04
C LEU A 384 10.39 7.69 17.05
N ASN A 385 9.91 8.02 18.24
CA ASN A 385 10.70 8.61 19.34
C ASN A 385 11.53 7.57 20.13
N LYS A 386 11.27 6.26 19.96
CA LYS A 386 12.09 5.21 20.56
C LYS A 386 13.43 5.08 19.82
N ASN A 387 14.51 4.97 20.60
CA ASN A 387 15.84 4.65 20.06
C ASN A 387 15.88 3.16 19.69
N TYR A 388 15.57 2.84 18.44
CA TYR A 388 15.90 1.52 17.88
C TYR A 388 17.39 1.51 17.58
N PHE A 389 18.12 0.56 18.18
CA PHE A 389 19.57 0.47 18.10
C PHE A 389 20.06 0.51 16.66
N LEU A 390 21.10 1.33 16.44
CA LEU A 390 21.87 1.34 15.20
C LEU A 390 22.48 -0.06 15.02
N ARG A 391 21.95 -0.78 14.07
CA ARG A 391 22.42 -2.10 13.66
C ARG A 391 23.78 -1.93 12.98
N GLU A 392 24.67 -2.94 13.08
CA GLU A 392 25.88 -2.99 12.25
C GLU A 392 25.52 -3.15 10.75
N LYS A 393 25.07 -2.07 10.13
CA LYS A 393 24.71 -1.99 8.71
C LYS A 393 25.95 -2.03 7.82
N LYS A 394 27.11 -1.66 8.38
CA LYS A 394 28.32 -1.31 7.64
C LYS A 394 28.82 -2.42 6.72
N GLN A 395 28.71 -3.68 7.11
CA GLN A 395 29.28 -4.80 6.35
C GLN A 395 28.52 -5.09 5.05
N TYR A 396 27.18 -5.11 5.10
CA TYR A 396 26.32 -5.44 3.95
C TYR A 396 26.25 -4.28 2.95
N ILE A 397 26.22 -3.06 3.45
CA ILE A 397 26.07 -1.85 2.62
C ILE A 397 27.40 -1.50 1.95
N ARG A 398 28.52 -1.71 2.61
CA ARG A 398 29.83 -1.54 1.98
C ARG A 398 29.97 -2.44 0.76
N TYR A 399 29.58 -3.70 0.87
CA TYR A 399 29.56 -4.61 -0.25
C TYR A 399 28.63 -4.14 -1.38
N TYR A 400 27.40 -3.72 -1.06
CA TYR A 400 26.45 -3.18 -2.04
C TYR A 400 26.96 -1.91 -2.69
N TYR A 401 27.57 -1.02 -1.91
CA TYR A 401 28.16 0.23 -2.36
C TYR A 401 29.34 0.01 -3.30
N ASP A 402 30.25 -0.88 -2.98
CA ASP A 402 31.42 -1.21 -3.77
C ASP A 402 31.00 -1.84 -5.10
N ASN A 403 30.00 -2.71 -5.10
CA ASN A 403 29.47 -3.30 -6.33
C ASN A 403 28.76 -2.27 -7.22
N ILE A 404 27.98 -1.33 -6.65
CA ILE A 404 27.36 -0.23 -7.43
C ILE A 404 28.44 0.69 -8.04
N GLN A 405 29.53 0.97 -7.34
CA GLN A 405 30.65 1.75 -7.86
C GLN A 405 31.31 1.09 -9.07
N ASP A 406 31.52 -0.22 -9.02
CA ASP A 406 32.07 -0.98 -10.13
C ASP A 406 31.17 -0.98 -11.36
N PHE A 407 29.85 -1.05 -11.17
CA PHE A 407 28.89 -0.90 -12.26
C PHE A 407 28.96 0.48 -12.93
N LYS A 408 29.12 1.56 -12.15
CA LYS A 408 29.29 2.92 -12.70
C LYS A 408 30.56 3.07 -13.51
N LYS A 409 31.68 2.54 -13.03
CA LYS A 409 32.96 2.57 -13.75
C LYS A 409 32.91 1.82 -15.08
N LYS A 410 32.13 0.75 -15.16
CA LYS A 410 31.98 -0.09 -16.35
C LYS A 410 30.94 0.39 -17.36
N LYS A 411 30.27 1.55 -17.17
CA LYS A 411 29.16 2.06 -18.03
C LYS A 411 28.07 1.03 -18.32
N ILE A 412 27.80 0.12 -17.40
CA ILE A 412 26.84 -0.96 -17.60
C ILE A 412 25.44 -0.40 -17.36
N SER A 413 24.50 -0.62 -18.30
CA SER A 413 23.13 -0.13 -18.18
C SER A 413 22.40 -0.74 -16.97
N ILE A 414 21.42 -0.02 -16.42
CA ILE A 414 20.59 -0.49 -15.31
C ILE A 414 19.96 -1.88 -15.61
N LYS A 415 19.65 -2.19 -16.89
CA LYS A 415 19.22 -3.53 -17.34
C LYS A 415 20.24 -4.64 -17.03
N ASN A 416 21.53 -4.32 -17.03
CA ASN A 416 22.58 -5.29 -16.73
C ASN A 416 22.87 -5.39 -15.23
N ILE A 417 22.56 -4.35 -14.44
CA ILE A 417 22.60 -4.43 -12.97
C ILE A 417 21.59 -5.48 -12.46
N LEU A 418 20.42 -5.55 -13.10
CA LEU A 418 19.39 -6.55 -12.80
C LEU A 418 19.75 -7.97 -13.23
N LYS A 419 20.71 -8.14 -14.17
CA LYS A 419 21.20 -9.45 -14.64
C LYS A 419 22.35 -10.03 -13.81
N PHE A 420 22.95 -9.24 -12.92
CA PHE A 420 24.02 -9.75 -12.06
C PHE A 420 23.40 -10.71 -11.05
N LYS A 421 23.62 -11.99 -11.29
CA LYS A 421 23.18 -13.08 -10.44
C LYS A 421 23.71 -12.86 -9.03
N PHE A 422 22.84 -12.51 -8.11
CA PHE A 422 23.09 -12.63 -6.67
C PHE A 422 23.26 -14.08 -6.21
N THR A 423 23.65 -14.97 -7.14
CA THR A 423 23.76 -16.42 -6.94
C THR A 423 25.00 -16.84 -6.15
N ASN A 424 25.87 -15.93 -5.73
CA ASN A 424 27.11 -16.32 -5.04
C ASN A 424 27.23 -15.74 -3.62
N PHE A 425 26.12 -15.53 -2.92
CA PHE A 425 26.19 -15.31 -1.47
C PHE A 425 26.17 -16.64 -0.71
N LYS A 426 27.25 -17.37 -0.73
CA LYS A 426 27.59 -18.23 0.40
C LYS A 426 28.21 -17.32 1.45
N ILE A 427 27.44 -16.97 2.47
CA ILE A 427 27.98 -16.41 3.70
C ILE A 427 28.92 -17.48 4.24
N ARG A 428 30.23 -17.23 4.24
CA ARG A 428 31.13 -17.98 5.10
C ARG A 428 30.69 -17.65 6.52
N SER A 429 30.15 -18.63 7.22
CA SER A 429 30.03 -18.60 8.66
C SER A 429 31.41 -18.22 9.22
N ILE A 430 31.49 -17.10 9.87
CA ILE A 430 32.63 -16.76 10.70
C ILE A 430 32.38 -17.57 11.98
N GLU A 431 33.18 -18.64 12.18
CA GLU A 431 33.40 -19.24 13.47
C GLU A 431 34.05 -18.23 14.42
#